data_794851bbb9599640fe57d9fdf7786960
#
_entry.id   794851bbb9599640fe57d9fdf7786960
#
_cell.length_a   1.000
_cell.length_b   1.000
_cell.length_c   1.000
_cell.angle_alpha   90.00
_cell.angle_beta   90.00
_cell.angle_gamma   90.00
#
_symmetry.space_group_name_H-M   'P 1'
#
loop_
_entity.id
_entity.type
_entity.pdbx_description
1 polymer ?
#
loop_
_entity_poly.entity_id
_entity_poly.type
_entity_poly.pdbx_seq_one_letter_code
_entity_poly.pdbx_strand_id
1 'polypeptide(L)'
;FAVIGDEATAARIKPHMAFRDGFNIAGDDVIREIVEQHVLPCIGQATGLSDPRNLLGQLFGRDTVGGSQRNRALRTQFARQIAGPVVTRMLEGYEQADLLVGGVQERKLSAFFRPEHAPQESDHASPETEGLPEQPSAALIQYVNETVERQTGKPFSLMDVALRIDPRAIDRTIRNTLGQILANLCEVIHAYNCDLLLLTGRPSKWHAIISSFFAKLPVPADRIIPMRDFRVGSWYPFADNRGEITDPKTTVVVGAILCALSEGHLEGFSFDTGSLFLKSTARFIGAMDAGGQIRQAQVWFEADTDNPSGGELHKAIQFSGPIPIGFRQIEAERWTTTRFYMMDFAAPAARNNARNRLPYTVKLAFTVADLADAPNAASRDEGELAVNEIEAVDGTPVNPRDLEIRLQTLPADEGYWLDTGVFNIL
;
A
#
# COMPACT_ATOMS: atom_id res chain seq x y z
N PHE A 1 9.18 0.04 -23.69
CA PHE A 1 8.26 0.49 -24.76
C PHE A 1 9.01 0.58 -26.07
N ALA A 2 8.46 0.01 -27.13
CA ALA A 2 8.95 0.31 -28.50
C ALA A 2 7.96 1.28 -29.14
N VAL A 3 8.46 2.43 -29.60
CA VAL A 3 7.70 3.35 -30.45
C VAL A 3 8.08 3.00 -31.87
N ILE A 4 7.15 2.48 -32.63
CA ILE A 4 7.34 2.19 -34.05
C ILE A 4 6.60 3.30 -34.83
N GLY A 5 7.33 4.26 -35.38
CA GLY A 5 6.79 5.33 -36.21
C GLY A 5 7.43 5.31 -37.58
N ASP A 6 6.61 5.45 -38.62
CA ASP A 6 7.07 5.88 -39.94
C ASP A 6 6.74 7.37 -40.04
N GLU A 7 7.64 8.19 -40.61
CA GLU A 7 7.53 9.67 -40.64
C GLU A 7 6.23 10.22 -41.28
N ALA A 8 5.41 9.36 -41.87
CA ALA A 8 4.15 9.71 -42.55
C ALA A 8 2.87 9.22 -41.85
N THR A 9 2.94 8.43 -40.76
CA THR A 9 1.77 7.78 -40.19
C THR A 9 1.88 7.63 -38.68
N ALA A 10 0.75 7.51 -38.02
CA ALA A 10 0.46 7.38 -36.61
C ALA A 10 1.56 6.69 -35.75
N ALA A 11 1.91 7.31 -34.63
CA ALA A 11 2.75 6.68 -33.63
C ALA A 11 2.04 5.44 -33.04
N ARG A 12 2.68 4.28 -33.09
CA ARG A 12 2.20 3.04 -32.49
C ARG A 12 3.06 2.68 -31.28
N ILE A 13 2.44 2.60 -30.09
CA ILE A 13 3.11 2.11 -28.89
C ILE A 13 2.79 0.63 -28.70
N LYS A 14 3.83 -0.19 -28.66
CA LYS A 14 3.74 -1.60 -28.28
C LYS A 14 4.42 -1.78 -26.93
N PRO A 15 3.65 -1.95 -25.85
CA PRO A 15 4.24 -2.16 -24.52
C PRO A 15 4.84 -3.56 -24.40
N HIS A 16 5.98 -3.63 -23.71
CA HIS A 16 6.59 -4.87 -23.27
C HIS A 16 6.84 -4.78 -21.77
N MET A 17 6.27 -5.72 -21.02
CA MET A 17 6.38 -5.73 -19.56
C MET A 17 7.51 -6.67 -19.14
N ALA A 18 8.64 -6.08 -18.74
CA ALA A 18 9.80 -6.82 -18.27
C ALA A 18 9.73 -7.15 -16.77
N PHE A 19 9.07 -6.29 -15.99
CA PHE A 19 8.96 -6.43 -14.54
C PHE A 19 7.65 -5.80 -14.05
N ARG A 20 6.96 -6.50 -13.15
CA ARG A 20 5.77 -6.02 -12.47
C ARG A 20 5.79 -6.51 -11.03
N ASP A 21 5.68 -5.61 -10.10
CA ASP A 21 5.53 -5.94 -8.70
C ASP A 21 4.62 -4.93 -7.98
N GLY A 22 4.21 -5.27 -6.78
CA GLY A 22 3.47 -4.41 -5.87
C GLY A 22 4.02 -4.55 -4.46
N PHE A 23 3.76 -3.56 -3.62
CA PHE A 23 4.14 -3.58 -2.22
C PHE A 23 2.89 -3.34 -1.37
N ASN A 24 2.80 -4.02 -0.24
CA ASN A 24 1.71 -3.83 0.73
C ASN A 24 1.95 -2.66 1.69
N ILE A 25 2.99 -1.85 1.45
CA ILE A 25 3.26 -0.59 2.15
C ILE A 25 3.08 0.55 1.14
N ALA A 26 2.19 1.48 1.45
CA ALA A 26 1.83 2.58 0.57
C ALA A 26 1.63 3.90 1.33
N GLY A 27 1.01 4.88 0.68
CA GLY A 27 0.74 6.18 1.28
C GLY A 27 -0.08 6.12 2.57
N ASP A 28 -0.99 5.17 2.67
CA ASP A 28 -1.84 5.01 3.86
C ASP A 28 -1.07 4.50 5.08
N ASP A 29 0.00 3.72 4.88
CA ASP A 29 0.90 3.32 5.97
C ASP A 29 1.71 4.50 6.48
N VAL A 30 2.12 5.39 5.59
CA VAL A 30 2.75 6.67 5.98
C VAL A 30 1.78 7.53 6.79
N ILE A 31 0.50 7.59 6.39
CA ILE A 31 -0.51 8.32 7.16
C ILE A 31 -0.64 7.72 8.55
N ARG A 32 -0.72 6.39 8.68
CA ARG A 32 -0.76 5.70 9.96
C ARG A 32 0.45 6.04 10.84
N GLU A 33 1.66 5.93 10.29
CA GLU A 33 2.88 6.25 11.01
C GLU A 33 2.94 7.71 11.49
N ILE A 34 2.44 8.65 10.68
CA ILE A 34 2.35 10.05 11.10
C ILE A 34 1.33 10.22 12.23
N VAL A 35 0.19 9.52 12.20
CA VAL A 35 -0.76 9.52 13.33
C VAL A 35 -0.08 9.03 14.58
N GLU A 36 0.59 7.88 14.52
CA GLU A 36 1.22 7.21 15.66
C GLU A 36 2.37 8.03 16.25
N GLN A 37 3.18 8.68 15.40
CA GLN A 37 4.39 9.40 15.84
C GLN A 37 4.17 10.90 16.10
N HIS A 38 3.14 11.53 15.51
CA HIS A 38 2.97 12.98 15.58
C HIS A 38 1.61 13.42 16.16
N VAL A 39 0.51 12.70 15.90
CA VAL A 39 -0.82 13.09 16.36
C VAL A 39 -1.12 12.53 17.75
N LEU A 40 -1.01 11.21 17.92
CA LEU A 40 -1.32 10.54 19.19
C LEU A 40 -0.44 11.01 20.35
N PRO A 41 0.88 11.27 20.19
CA PRO A 41 1.69 11.83 21.27
C PRO A 41 1.22 13.22 21.72
N CYS A 42 0.76 14.08 20.79
CA CYS A 42 0.19 15.38 21.16
C CYS A 42 -1.11 15.23 21.95
N ILE A 43 -1.98 14.30 21.55
CA ILE A 43 -3.21 14.00 22.30
C ILE A 43 -2.83 13.45 23.71
N GLY A 44 -1.87 12.52 23.76
CA GLY A 44 -1.38 11.99 25.03
C GLY A 44 -0.82 13.06 25.96
N GLN A 45 0.01 13.96 25.46
CA GLN A 45 0.57 15.08 26.21
C GLN A 45 -0.53 16.00 26.76
N ALA A 46 -1.56 16.29 25.96
CA ALA A 46 -2.68 17.14 26.36
C ALA A 46 -3.52 16.56 27.52
N THR A 47 -3.44 15.24 27.76
CA THR A 47 -4.12 14.61 28.92
C THR A 47 -3.50 14.98 30.25
N GLY A 48 -2.25 15.45 30.27
CA GLY A 48 -1.48 15.76 31.48
C GLY A 48 -1.06 14.54 32.30
N LEU A 49 -1.21 13.32 31.76
CA LEU A 49 -0.72 12.08 32.38
C LEU A 49 0.79 11.95 32.15
N SER A 50 1.50 11.42 33.14
CA SER A 50 2.93 11.08 33.00
C SER A 50 3.17 9.92 32.03
N ASP A 51 2.24 8.98 31.96
CA ASP A 51 2.22 7.89 30.98
C ASP A 51 0.81 7.72 30.40
N PRO A 52 0.53 8.29 29.20
CA PRO A 52 -0.78 8.21 28.57
C PRO A 52 -1.01 6.92 27.78
N ARG A 53 -0.02 5.99 27.69
CA ARG A 53 -0.11 4.81 26.78
C ARG A 53 -1.31 3.93 27.08
N ASN A 54 -1.63 3.68 28.35
CA ASN A 54 -2.81 2.88 28.70
C ASN A 54 -4.12 3.53 28.23
N LEU A 55 -4.26 4.84 28.39
CA LEU A 55 -5.44 5.59 27.96
C LEU A 55 -5.54 5.61 26.42
N LEU A 56 -4.43 5.92 25.75
CA LEU A 56 -4.38 5.90 24.28
C LEU A 56 -4.62 4.48 23.73
N GLY A 57 -4.09 3.45 24.41
CA GLY A 57 -4.34 2.04 24.08
C GLY A 57 -5.80 1.66 24.20
N GLN A 58 -6.50 2.14 25.23
CA GLN A 58 -7.94 1.95 25.37
C GLN A 58 -8.75 2.67 24.28
N LEU A 59 -8.36 3.89 23.93
CA LEU A 59 -9.07 4.69 22.93
C LEU A 59 -8.78 4.22 21.49
N PHE A 60 -7.53 3.97 21.15
CA PHE A 60 -7.04 3.83 19.77
C PHE A 60 -6.23 2.55 19.51
N GLY A 61 -5.90 1.78 20.54
CA GLY A 61 -5.09 0.56 20.41
C GLY A 61 -5.92 -0.68 20.09
N ARG A 62 -5.23 -1.82 20.02
CA ARG A 62 -5.88 -3.14 19.81
C ARG A 62 -6.79 -3.47 20.99
N ASP A 63 -7.89 -4.18 20.70
CA ASP A 63 -8.76 -4.72 21.74
C ASP A 63 -7.99 -5.76 22.57
N THR A 64 -7.90 -5.52 23.88
CA THR A 64 -7.76 -6.60 24.82
C THR A 64 -9.07 -7.39 24.84
N VAL A 65 -9.01 -8.71 25.00
CA VAL A 65 -10.14 -9.64 24.94
C VAL A 65 -11.43 -9.02 25.52
N GLY A 66 -12.46 -8.79 24.68
CA GLY A 66 -13.77 -8.30 25.12
C GLY A 66 -14.16 -6.87 24.71
N GLY A 67 -13.44 -6.23 23.80
CA GLY A 67 -13.79 -4.86 23.32
C GLY A 67 -15.21 -4.78 22.76
N SER A 68 -15.97 -3.74 23.16
CA SER A 68 -17.34 -3.56 22.72
C SER A 68 -17.41 -3.16 21.22
N GLN A 69 -18.44 -3.62 20.52
CA GLN A 69 -18.70 -3.23 19.12
C GLN A 69 -18.78 -1.70 18.95
N ARG A 70 -19.30 -0.99 19.96
CA ARG A 70 -19.37 0.47 19.98
C ARG A 70 -17.97 1.09 19.97
N ASN A 71 -17.03 0.57 20.76
CA ASN A 71 -15.66 1.11 20.81
C ASN A 71 -14.93 0.92 19.48
N ARG A 72 -15.16 -0.22 18.80
CA ARG A 72 -14.62 -0.46 17.46
C ARG A 72 -15.16 0.55 16.44
N ALA A 73 -16.47 0.80 16.45
CA ALA A 73 -17.07 1.79 15.56
C ALA A 73 -16.51 3.21 15.79
N LEU A 74 -16.31 3.60 17.05
CA LEU A 74 -15.74 4.92 17.40
C LEU A 74 -14.26 5.03 17.00
N ARG A 75 -13.46 3.97 17.12
CA ARG A 75 -12.08 3.95 16.60
C ARG A 75 -12.03 4.11 15.08
N THR A 76 -12.86 3.37 14.36
CA THR A 76 -12.97 3.52 12.91
C THR A 76 -13.39 4.95 12.53
N GLN A 77 -14.33 5.54 13.28
CA GLN A 77 -14.71 6.94 13.07
C GLN A 77 -13.56 7.90 13.35
N PHE A 78 -12.76 7.68 14.41
CA PHE A 78 -11.57 8.49 14.68
C PHE A 78 -10.57 8.42 13.52
N ALA A 79 -10.27 7.22 13.02
CA ALA A 79 -9.37 7.04 11.90
C ALA A 79 -9.85 7.80 10.65
N ARG A 80 -11.13 7.71 10.32
CA ARG A 80 -11.71 8.28 9.10
C ARG A 80 -12.06 9.77 9.21
N GLN A 81 -12.57 10.22 10.36
CA GLN A 81 -13.06 11.59 10.51
C GLN A 81 -12.02 12.55 11.07
N ILE A 82 -11.01 12.05 11.80
CA ILE A 82 -9.98 12.88 12.44
C ILE A 82 -8.59 12.55 11.91
N ALA A 83 -8.09 11.36 12.15
CA ALA A 83 -6.70 11.02 11.89
C ALA A 83 -6.32 11.18 10.40
N GLY A 84 -7.07 10.57 9.50
CA GLY A 84 -6.85 10.66 8.06
C GLY A 84 -6.90 12.08 7.52
N PRO A 85 -7.99 12.86 7.76
CA PRO A 85 -8.10 14.25 7.33
C PRO A 85 -7.01 15.15 7.88
N VAL A 86 -6.68 15.04 9.17
CA VAL A 86 -5.63 15.86 9.81
C VAL A 86 -4.27 15.59 9.17
N VAL A 87 -3.87 14.32 9.05
CA VAL A 87 -2.57 13.98 8.46
C VAL A 87 -2.52 14.31 6.98
N THR A 88 -3.63 14.19 6.26
CA THR A 88 -3.71 14.66 4.87
C THR A 88 -3.32 16.13 4.76
N ARG A 89 -3.86 17.00 5.64
CA ARG A 89 -3.52 18.41 5.68
C ARG A 89 -2.07 18.67 6.16
N MET A 90 -1.57 17.88 7.10
CA MET A 90 -0.17 17.97 7.50
C MET A 90 0.77 17.64 6.32
N LEU A 91 0.42 16.64 5.51
CA LEU A 91 1.17 16.27 4.30
C LEU A 91 1.09 17.33 3.21
N GLU A 92 -0.07 17.98 3.01
CA GLU A 92 -0.20 19.11 2.08
C GLU A 92 0.70 20.28 2.51
N GLY A 93 0.76 20.58 3.80
CA GLY A 93 1.70 21.56 4.34
C GLY A 93 3.17 21.15 4.17
N TYR A 94 3.47 19.87 4.35
CA TYR A 94 4.81 19.31 4.13
C TYR A 94 5.22 19.40 2.64
N GLU A 95 4.31 19.15 1.71
CA GLU A 95 4.55 19.24 0.27
C GLU A 95 4.98 20.64 -0.19
N GLN A 96 4.54 21.68 0.54
CA GLN A 96 4.83 23.07 0.24
C GLN A 96 5.97 23.65 1.09
N ALA A 97 6.42 22.94 2.11
CA ALA A 97 7.41 23.42 3.05
C ALA A 97 8.83 23.42 2.45
N ASP A 98 9.56 24.51 2.70
CA ASP A 98 11.00 24.50 2.54
C ASP A 98 11.65 23.81 3.75
N LEU A 99 12.17 22.60 3.54
CA LEU A 99 12.78 21.80 4.61
C LEU A 99 14.09 22.42 5.15
N LEU A 100 14.70 23.35 4.44
CA LEU A 100 15.91 24.04 4.89
C LEU A 100 15.58 25.17 5.88
N VAL A 101 14.49 25.88 5.63
CA VAL A 101 14.11 27.10 6.37
C VAL A 101 12.90 26.87 7.27
N GLY A 102 12.00 25.94 6.92
CA GLY A 102 10.72 25.71 7.58
C GLY A 102 10.87 25.43 9.09
N GLY A 103 10.07 26.11 9.88
CA GLY A 103 9.98 25.98 11.33
C GLY A 103 8.86 25.06 11.77
N VAL A 104 8.87 24.71 13.06
CA VAL A 104 7.78 23.99 13.72
C VAL A 104 6.59 24.93 13.89
N GLN A 105 5.41 24.46 13.54
CA GLN A 105 4.15 25.17 13.73
C GLN A 105 3.28 24.42 14.76
N GLU A 106 2.51 25.16 15.53
CA GLU A 106 1.49 24.60 16.40
C GLU A 106 0.10 25.02 15.89
N ARG A 107 -0.78 24.05 15.73
CA ARG A 107 -2.18 24.29 15.34
C ARG A 107 -3.11 23.46 16.21
N LYS A 108 -4.21 24.06 16.68
CA LYS A 108 -5.27 23.30 17.35
C LYS A 108 -5.90 22.30 16.37
N LEU A 109 -6.32 21.15 16.89
CA LEU A 109 -7.00 20.12 16.11
C LEU A 109 -8.23 20.70 15.39
N SER A 110 -8.98 21.59 16.04
CA SER A 110 -10.14 22.28 15.44
C SER A 110 -9.82 23.06 14.17
N ALA A 111 -8.60 23.58 14.02
CA ALA A 111 -8.19 24.35 12.84
C ALA A 111 -8.01 23.51 11.55
N PHE A 112 -8.11 22.20 11.65
CA PHE A 112 -8.06 21.29 10.49
C PHE A 112 -9.44 21.02 9.87
N PHE A 113 -10.50 21.56 10.45
CA PHE A 113 -11.88 21.29 10.06
C PHE A 113 -12.62 22.60 9.76
N ARG A 114 -13.68 22.48 8.97
CA ARG A 114 -14.55 23.62 8.65
C ARG A 114 -15.18 24.18 9.94
N PRO A 115 -15.17 25.50 10.16
CA PRO A 115 -15.84 26.08 11.31
C PRO A 115 -17.34 25.75 11.37
N GLU A 116 -17.89 25.49 12.57
CA GLU A 116 -19.31 25.10 12.74
C GLU A 116 -20.31 26.12 12.15
N HIS A 117 -19.91 27.37 12.02
CA HIS A 117 -20.78 28.45 11.54
C HIS A 117 -20.36 28.97 10.17
N ALA A 118 -19.59 28.23 9.40
CA ALA A 118 -19.30 28.60 8.02
C ALA A 118 -20.59 28.48 7.18
N PRO A 119 -20.99 29.53 6.43
CA PRO A 119 -22.15 29.45 5.57
C PRO A 119 -21.97 28.30 4.58
N GLN A 120 -22.99 27.44 4.49
CA GLN A 120 -23.07 26.48 3.41
C GLN A 120 -23.23 27.26 2.10
N GLU A 121 -22.27 27.08 1.17
CA GLU A 121 -22.33 27.64 -0.18
C GLU A 121 -22.54 29.19 -0.24
N SER A 122 -21.58 29.97 0.20
CA SER A 122 -21.46 31.32 -0.27
C SER A 122 -20.29 31.43 -1.26
N ASP A 123 -20.50 32.13 -2.36
CA ASP A 123 -19.50 32.45 -3.41
C ASP A 123 -18.23 33.18 -2.88
N HIS A 124 -18.07 33.25 -1.57
CA HIS A 124 -17.01 33.98 -0.86
C HIS A 124 -16.43 33.17 0.31
N ALA A 125 -16.25 31.85 0.14
CA ALA A 125 -15.40 31.10 1.09
C ALA A 125 -13.99 31.72 1.07
N SER A 126 -13.46 32.07 2.23
CA SER A 126 -12.08 32.56 2.29
C SER A 126 -11.13 31.43 1.78
N PRO A 127 -10.05 31.77 1.07
CA PRO A 127 -9.09 30.76 0.56
C PRO A 127 -8.57 29.81 1.65
N GLU A 128 -8.62 30.23 2.92
CA GLU A 128 -8.18 29.43 4.08
C GLU A 128 -9.18 28.36 4.52
N THR A 129 -10.45 28.47 4.15
CA THR A 129 -11.51 27.51 4.53
C THR A 129 -11.93 26.60 3.37
N GLU A 130 -11.50 26.91 2.16
CA GLU A 130 -11.79 26.11 0.98
C GLU A 130 -11.14 24.74 1.08
N GLY A 131 -11.94 23.67 0.90
CA GLY A 131 -11.46 22.28 0.95
C GLY A 131 -11.16 21.74 2.36
N LEU A 132 -11.50 22.45 3.44
CA LEU A 132 -11.43 21.86 4.78
C LEU A 132 -12.50 20.76 4.95
N PRO A 133 -12.15 19.63 5.60
CA PRO A 133 -13.11 18.57 5.90
C PRO A 133 -14.19 19.04 6.86
N GLU A 134 -15.33 18.36 6.85
CA GLU A 134 -16.41 18.61 7.80
C GLU A 134 -15.97 18.28 9.23
N GLN A 135 -16.69 18.85 10.21
CA GLN A 135 -16.45 18.58 11.62
C GLN A 135 -16.65 17.08 11.92
N PRO A 136 -15.81 16.49 12.77
CA PRO A 136 -16.04 15.16 13.27
C PRO A 136 -17.36 15.04 14.04
N SER A 137 -17.96 13.86 14.09
CA SER A 137 -19.22 13.68 14.80
C SER A 137 -19.12 14.05 16.28
N ALA A 138 -20.12 14.75 16.78
CA ALA A 138 -20.19 15.17 18.19
C ALA A 138 -20.09 13.96 19.15
N ALA A 139 -20.67 12.81 18.78
CA ALA A 139 -20.61 11.59 19.55
C ALA A 139 -19.18 11.04 19.70
N LEU A 140 -18.35 11.16 18.65
CA LEU A 140 -16.94 10.75 18.70
C LEU A 140 -16.15 11.70 19.62
N ILE A 141 -16.29 13.01 19.45
CA ILE A 141 -15.60 14.01 20.27
C ILE A 141 -15.97 13.83 21.73
N GLN A 142 -17.26 13.72 22.03
CA GLN A 142 -17.76 13.49 23.38
C GLN A 142 -17.19 12.21 24.00
N TYR A 143 -17.17 11.11 23.27
CA TYR A 143 -16.64 9.84 23.75
C TYR A 143 -15.16 9.95 24.18
N VAL A 144 -14.34 10.61 23.36
CA VAL A 144 -12.92 10.80 23.68
C VAL A 144 -12.77 11.70 24.89
N ASN A 145 -13.48 12.85 24.92
CA ASN A 145 -13.43 13.80 26.02
C ASN A 145 -13.83 13.15 27.34
N GLU A 146 -15.00 12.50 27.39
CA GLU A 146 -15.49 11.83 28.61
C GLU A 146 -14.57 10.70 29.08
N THR A 147 -13.94 9.98 28.14
CA THR A 147 -13.01 8.91 28.49
C THR A 147 -11.74 9.47 29.14
N VAL A 148 -11.19 10.54 28.59
CA VAL A 148 -10.03 11.25 29.15
C VAL A 148 -10.38 11.87 30.50
N GLU A 149 -11.49 12.59 30.60
CA GLU A 149 -11.95 13.24 31.85
C GLU A 149 -12.16 12.21 32.98
N ARG A 150 -12.75 11.05 32.67
CA ARG A 150 -12.98 9.97 33.64
C ARG A 150 -11.68 9.42 34.21
N GLN A 151 -10.63 9.33 33.38
CA GLN A 151 -9.35 8.79 33.85
C GLN A 151 -8.43 9.83 34.49
N THR A 152 -8.54 11.08 34.06
CA THR A 152 -7.66 12.16 34.56
C THR A 152 -8.28 12.96 35.70
N GLY A 153 -9.61 12.95 35.83
CA GLY A 153 -10.38 13.83 36.73
C GLY A 153 -10.33 15.31 36.33
N LYS A 154 -9.90 15.63 35.12
CA LYS A 154 -9.76 17.02 34.63
C LYS A 154 -10.57 17.22 33.34
N PRO A 155 -11.12 18.42 33.11
CA PRO A 155 -11.76 18.76 31.85
C PRO A 155 -10.79 18.57 30.68
N PHE A 156 -11.28 17.98 29.58
CA PHE A 156 -10.50 17.75 28.39
C PHE A 156 -11.33 18.09 27.14
N SER A 157 -10.69 18.73 26.16
CA SER A 157 -11.27 19.00 24.85
C SER A 157 -10.33 18.51 23.77
N LEU A 158 -10.75 17.49 23.05
CA LEU A 158 -9.96 16.91 21.94
C LEU A 158 -9.69 17.98 20.86
N MET A 159 -10.68 18.81 20.54
CA MET A 159 -10.57 19.81 19.48
C MET A 159 -9.64 20.97 19.83
N ASP A 160 -9.33 21.15 21.13
CA ASP A 160 -8.37 22.16 21.58
C ASP A 160 -6.93 21.66 21.69
N VAL A 161 -6.69 20.37 21.44
CA VAL A 161 -5.35 19.80 21.45
C VAL A 161 -4.47 20.52 20.43
N ALA A 162 -3.32 21.03 20.86
CA ALA A 162 -2.33 21.62 20.00
C ALA A 162 -1.48 20.53 19.33
N LEU A 163 -1.54 20.45 18.02
CA LEU A 163 -0.70 19.55 17.22
C LEU A 163 0.57 20.28 16.81
N ARG A 164 1.70 19.66 17.06
CA ARG A 164 3.02 20.13 16.64
C ARG A 164 3.33 19.61 15.26
N ILE A 165 3.43 20.51 14.27
CA ILE A 165 3.70 20.20 12.86
C ILE A 165 5.14 20.57 12.56
N ASP A 166 5.98 19.55 12.40
CA ASP A 166 7.38 19.70 12.03
C ASP A 166 7.62 19.01 10.68
N PRO A 167 7.77 19.76 9.57
CA PRO A 167 7.98 19.17 8.24
C PRO A 167 9.20 18.25 8.16
N ARG A 168 10.26 18.54 8.93
CA ARG A 168 11.47 17.72 8.97
C ARG A 168 11.23 16.40 9.70
N ALA A 169 10.41 16.42 10.74
CA ALA A 169 10.04 15.20 11.44
C ALA A 169 9.14 14.32 10.56
N ILE A 170 8.20 14.91 9.83
CA ILE A 170 7.37 14.22 8.84
C ILE A 170 8.24 13.60 7.72
N ASP A 171 9.21 14.35 7.20
CA ASP A 171 10.16 13.84 6.19
C ASP A 171 10.91 12.60 6.69
N ARG A 172 11.39 12.63 7.94
CA ARG A 172 12.05 11.46 8.56
C ARG A 172 11.11 10.27 8.71
N THR A 173 9.87 10.48 9.11
CA THR A 173 8.86 9.41 9.21
C THR A 173 8.62 8.76 7.84
N ILE A 174 8.43 9.56 6.77
CA ILE A 174 8.25 9.04 5.41
C ILE A 174 9.46 8.21 4.97
N ARG A 175 10.70 8.72 5.20
CA ARG A 175 11.93 8.00 4.86
C ARG A 175 12.09 6.70 5.63
N ASN A 176 11.72 6.69 6.90
CA ASN A 176 11.80 5.48 7.72
C ASN A 176 10.80 4.42 7.24
N THR A 177 9.57 4.85 6.90
CA THR A 177 8.49 3.95 6.45
C THR A 177 8.78 3.36 5.08
N LEU A 178 9.21 4.17 4.12
CA LEU A 178 9.34 3.76 2.71
C LEU A 178 10.78 3.54 2.25
N GLY A 179 11.77 3.93 3.03
CA GLY A 179 13.15 4.01 2.58
C GLY A 179 13.75 2.70 2.09
N GLN A 180 13.43 1.58 2.73
CA GLN A 180 13.91 0.25 2.32
C GLN A 180 13.27 -0.18 0.99
N ILE A 181 11.97 0.05 0.83
CA ILE A 181 11.26 -0.27 -0.42
C ILE A 181 11.79 0.58 -1.58
N LEU A 182 11.98 1.88 -1.33
CA LEU A 182 12.56 2.77 -2.35
C LEU A 182 13.98 2.36 -2.73
N ALA A 183 14.79 1.91 -1.77
CA ALA A 183 16.12 1.40 -2.05
C ALA A 183 16.07 0.15 -2.94
N ASN A 184 15.18 -0.79 -2.61
CA ASN A 184 14.98 -2.01 -3.39
C ASN A 184 14.48 -1.69 -4.81
N LEU A 185 13.54 -0.75 -4.95
CA LEU A 185 13.08 -0.27 -6.26
C LEU A 185 14.21 0.32 -7.10
N CYS A 186 15.10 1.14 -6.49
CA CYS A 186 16.25 1.68 -7.20
C CYS A 186 17.17 0.58 -7.75
N GLU A 187 17.35 -0.51 -7.02
CA GLU A 187 18.15 -1.65 -7.49
C GLU A 187 17.51 -2.35 -8.66
N VAL A 188 16.19 -2.56 -8.63
CA VAL A 188 15.46 -3.15 -9.75
C VAL A 188 15.52 -2.24 -10.98
N ILE A 189 15.25 -0.96 -10.82
CA ILE A 189 15.31 0.03 -11.91
C ILE A 189 16.72 0.00 -12.55
N HIS A 190 17.76 -0.07 -11.72
CA HIS A 190 19.13 -0.19 -12.21
C HIS A 190 19.41 -1.53 -12.91
N ALA A 191 18.95 -2.65 -12.34
CA ALA A 191 19.13 -3.99 -12.93
C ALA A 191 18.46 -4.14 -14.30
N TYR A 192 17.31 -3.49 -14.48
CA TYR A 192 16.60 -3.46 -15.78
C TYR A 192 17.10 -2.35 -16.72
N ASN A 193 18.14 -1.61 -16.32
CA ASN A 193 18.74 -0.53 -17.12
C ASN A 193 17.69 0.44 -17.68
N CYS A 194 16.80 0.92 -16.81
CA CYS A 194 15.72 1.81 -17.19
C CYS A 194 16.27 3.20 -17.59
N ASP A 195 15.90 3.69 -18.76
CA ASP A 195 16.32 4.99 -19.29
C ASP A 195 15.53 6.15 -18.71
N LEU A 196 14.28 5.90 -18.31
CA LEU A 196 13.33 6.91 -17.85
C LEU A 196 12.52 6.37 -16.68
N LEU A 197 12.37 7.18 -15.63
CA LEU A 197 11.53 6.88 -14.48
C LEU A 197 10.38 7.88 -14.39
N LEU A 198 9.15 7.41 -14.53
CA LEU A 198 7.95 8.20 -14.32
C LEU A 198 7.41 7.94 -12.90
N LEU A 199 7.32 8.98 -12.08
CA LEU A 199 6.78 8.89 -10.73
C LEU A 199 5.34 9.41 -10.71
N THR A 200 4.39 8.54 -10.40
CA THR A 200 2.97 8.87 -10.34
C THR A 200 2.35 8.46 -9.00
N GLY A 201 1.08 8.82 -8.79
CA GLY A 201 0.38 8.62 -7.53
C GLY A 201 0.71 9.66 -6.47
N ARG A 202 -0.10 9.75 -5.40
CA ARG A 202 0.03 10.79 -4.38
C ARG A 202 1.41 10.85 -3.69
N PRO A 203 2.05 9.73 -3.32
CA PRO A 203 3.37 9.77 -2.69
C PRO A 203 4.47 10.40 -3.54
N SER A 204 4.31 10.43 -4.88
CA SER A 204 5.29 11.08 -5.76
C SER A 204 5.40 12.60 -5.58
N LYS A 205 4.49 13.21 -4.82
CA LYS A 205 4.55 14.63 -4.43
C LYS A 205 5.52 14.89 -3.27
N TRP A 206 5.91 13.87 -2.53
CA TRP A 206 6.66 14.04 -1.28
C TRP A 206 8.16 14.18 -1.54
N HIS A 207 8.78 15.21 -0.95
CA HIS A 207 10.21 15.49 -1.04
C HIS A 207 11.07 14.27 -0.68
N ALA A 208 10.66 13.53 0.37
CA ALA A 208 11.35 12.31 0.80
C ALA A 208 11.44 11.26 -0.29
N ILE A 209 10.40 11.10 -1.10
CA ILE A 209 10.36 10.11 -2.21
C ILE A 209 11.29 10.55 -3.34
N ILE A 210 11.07 11.76 -3.85
CA ILE A 210 11.83 12.28 -5.00
C ILE A 210 13.32 12.31 -4.68
N SER A 211 13.69 12.85 -3.52
CA SER A 211 15.10 12.94 -3.11
C SER A 211 15.73 11.57 -2.84
N SER A 212 14.95 10.57 -2.45
CA SER A 212 15.46 9.19 -2.30
C SER A 212 15.84 8.58 -3.65
N PHE A 213 15.06 8.82 -4.70
CA PHE A 213 15.42 8.39 -6.04
C PHE A 213 16.66 9.12 -6.55
N PHE A 214 16.72 10.45 -6.43
CA PHE A 214 17.90 11.22 -6.83
C PHE A 214 19.18 10.81 -6.10
N ALA A 215 19.08 10.42 -4.85
CA ALA A 215 20.23 10.02 -4.05
C ALA A 215 20.74 8.61 -4.36
N LYS A 216 19.90 7.73 -4.90
CA LYS A 216 20.18 6.28 -5.03
C LYS A 216 20.30 5.80 -6.47
N LEU A 217 19.59 6.43 -7.41
CA LEU A 217 19.63 6.04 -8.82
C LEU A 217 20.76 6.76 -9.55
N PRO A 218 21.65 6.03 -10.22
CA PRO A 218 22.66 6.62 -11.09
C PRO A 218 22.08 7.01 -12.45
N VAL A 219 20.94 7.70 -12.45
CA VAL A 219 20.22 8.17 -13.64
C VAL A 219 20.24 9.69 -13.62
N PRO A 220 20.48 10.36 -14.75
CA PRO A 220 20.40 11.82 -14.86
C PRO A 220 19.06 12.35 -14.32
N ALA A 221 19.09 13.49 -13.64
CA ALA A 221 17.93 14.07 -12.97
C ALA A 221 16.77 14.37 -13.94
N ASP A 222 17.06 14.72 -15.18
CA ASP A 222 16.10 14.99 -16.25
C ASP A 222 15.38 13.73 -16.76
N ARG A 223 15.85 12.55 -16.36
CA ARG A 223 15.20 11.26 -16.66
C ARG A 223 14.35 10.72 -15.51
N ILE A 224 14.30 11.42 -14.37
CA ILE A 224 13.38 11.12 -13.26
C ILE A 224 12.29 12.17 -13.31
N ILE A 225 11.11 11.79 -13.79
CA ILE A 225 10.01 12.70 -14.07
C ILE A 225 8.87 12.46 -13.06
N PRO A 226 8.75 13.31 -12.03
CA PRO A 226 7.54 13.35 -11.21
C PRO A 226 6.38 13.86 -12.09
N MET A 227 5.26 13.15 -12.10
CA MET A 227 4.08 13.59 -12.86
C MET A 227 3.37 14.78 -12.22
N ARG A 228 3.68 15.12 -10.97
CA ARG A 228 3.30 16.40 -10.39
C ARG A 228 3.98 17.53 -11.14
N ASP A 229 3.26 18.58 -11.42
CA ASP A 229 3.74 19.77 -12.14
C ASP A 229 4.27 19.46 -13.57
N PHE A 230 4.02 18.23 -14.07
CA PHE A 230 4.36 17.87 -15.44
C PHE A 230 3.40 18.56 -16.41
N ARG A 231 3.96 19.26 -17.38
CA ARG A 231 3.17 20.06 -18.33
C ARG A 231 2.64 19.17 -19.45
N VAL A 232 1.33 18.98 -19.47
CA VAL A 232 0.59 18.18 -20.46
C VAL A 232 -0.23 19.04 -21.42
N GLY A 233 -0.52 20.28 -21.05
CA GLY A 233 -1.36 21.18 -21.84
C GLY A 233 -2.84 21.09 -21.47
N SER A 234 -3.66 21.88 -22.19
CA SER A 234 -5.09 22.08 -21.90
C SER A 234 -5.99 20.89 -22.23
N TRP A 235 -5.49 19.88 -22.93
CA TRP A 235 -6.26 18.68 -23.25
C TRP A 235 -6.48 17.75 -22.04
N TYR A 236 -5.62 17.86 -21.03
CA TYR A 236 -5.71 17.01 -19.85
C TYR A 236 -6.81 17.50 -18.90
N PRO A 237 -7.82 16.66 -18.58
CA PRO A 237 -9.04 17.12 -17.90
C PRO A 237 -8.80 17.65 -16.47
N PHE A 238 -7.69 17.29 -15.86
CA PHE A 238 -7.31 17.67 -14.49
C PHE A 238 -6.05 18.54 -14.45
N ALA A 239 -5.77 19.25 -15.55
CA ALA A 239 -4.69 20.23 -15.57
C ALA A 239 -5.10 21.54 -14.88
N ASP A 240 -4.13 22.23 -14.33
CA ASP A 240 -4.32 23.60 -13.84
C ASP A 240 -4.32 24.61 -15.01
N ASN A 241 -4.44 25.89 -14.68
CA ASN A 241 -4.43 26.99 -15.65
C ASN A 241 -3.11 27.11 -16.45
N ARG A 242 -2.03 26.44 -16.00
CA ARG A 242 -0.73 26.38 -16.68
C ARG A 242 -0.59 25.14 -17.55
N GLY A 243 -1.58 24.24 -17.52
CA GLY A 243 -1.56 22.96 -18.22
C GLY A 243 -0.71 21.92 -17.50
N GLU A 244 -0.55 22.03 -16.17
CA GLU A 244 0.27 21.14 -15.36
C GLU A 244 -0.61 20.17 -14.56
N ILE A 245 -0.13 18.94 -14.35
CA ILE A 245 -0.83 17.93 -13.56
C ILE A 245 -0.72 18.28 -12.06
N THR A 246 -1.81 18.64 -11.44
CA THR A 246 -1.85 18.97 -10.01
C THR A 246 -1.97 17.75 -9.10
N ASP A 247 -2.73 16.73 -9.54
CA ASP A 247 -2.84 15.46 -8.85
C ASP A 247 -2.36 14.28 -9.71
N PRO A 248 -1.15 13.76 -9.43
CA PRO A 248 -0.60 12.61 -10.18
C PRO A 248 -1.47 11.34 -10.11
N LYS A 249 -2.38 11.23 -9.14
CA LYS A 249 -3.30 10.08 -9.04
C LYS A 249 -4.25 9.99 -10.24
N THR A 250 -4.56 11.13 -10.87
CA THR A 250 -5.45 11.20 -12.04
C THR A 250 -4.82 10.60 -13.31
N THR A 251 -3.49 10.45 -13.35
CA THR A 251 -2.80 9.90 -14.53
C THR A 251 -3.22 8.48 -14.88
N VAL A 252 -3.62 7.69 -13.90
CA VAL A 252 -4.06 6.31 -14.11
C VAL A 252 -5.38 6.27 -14.88
N VAL A 253 -6.37 7.05 -14.46
CA VAL A 253 -7.68 7.06 -15.14
C VAL A 253 -7.59 7.69 -16.54
N VAL A 254 -6.84 8.78 -16.68
CA VAL A 254 -6.63 9.41 -17.98
C VAL A 254 -5.88 8.48 -18.93
N GLY A 255 -4.83 7.82 -18.44
CA GLY A 255 -4.09 6.82 -19.22
C GLY A 255 -4.96 5.64 -19.66
N ALA A 256 -5.81 5.13 -18.77
CA ALA A 256 -6.75 4.05 -19.12
C ALA A 256 -7.74 4.47 -20.23
N ILE A 257 -8.27 5.70 -20.14
CA ILE A 257 -9.17 6.25 -21.19
C ILE A 257 -8.42 6.38 -22.51
N LEU A 258 -7.18 6.90 -22.50
CA LEU A 258 -6.38 7.01 -23.72
C LEU A 258 -6.08 5.64 -24.34
N CYS A 259 -5.78 4.62 -23.53
CA CYS A 259 -5.61 3.26 -24.04
C CYS A 259 -6.89 2.75 -24.71
N ALA A 260 -8.05 2.95 -24.10
CA ALA A 260 -9.33 2.55 -24.70
C ALA A 260 -9.64 3.32 -26.01
N LEU A 261 -9.38 4.62 -26.03
CA LEU A 261 -9.60 5.44 -27.23
C LEU A 261 -8.60 5.12 -28.36
N SER A 262 -7.41 4.62 -28.03
CA SER A 262 -6.39 4.27 -29.02
C SER A 262 -6.75 3.07 -29.89
N GLU A 263 -7.83 2.35 -29.58
CA GLU A 263 -8.38 1.24 -30.37
C GLU A 263 -9.22 1.73 -31.58
N GLY A 264 -8.80 2.82 -32.19
CA GLY A 264 -9.40 3.32 -33.44
C GLY A 264 -10.16 4.65 -33.33
N HIS A 265 -10.10 5.31 -32.17
CA HIS A 265 -10.78 6.58 -31.92
C HIS A 265 -9.82 7.78 -31.84
N LEU A 266 -8.50 7.54 -31.91
CA LEU A 266 -7.49 8.60 -31.92
C LEU A 266 -6.78 8.62 -33.26
N GLU A 267 -6.77 9.80 -33.89
CA GLU A 267 -5.99 10.02 -35.12
C GLU A 267 -4.49 10.12 -34.75
N GLY A 268 -3.65 9.47 -35.55
CA GLY A 268 -2.20 9.59 -35.40
C GLY A 268 -1.60 8.87 -34.20
N PHE A 269 -2.37 8.12 -33.42
CA PHE A 269 -1.88 7.39 -32.26
C PHE A 269 -2.59 6.04 -32.10
N SER A 270 -1.82 4.98 -31.91
CA SER A 270 -2.35 3.67 -31.53
C SER A 270 -1.53 3.02 -30.44
N PHE A 271 -2.21 2.32 -29.55
CA PHE A 271 -1.61 1.56 -28.45
C PHE A 271 -2.01 0.09 -28.59
N ASP A 272 -1.04 -0.80 -28.63
CA ASP A 272 -1.30 -2.23 -28.76
C ASP A 272 -1.70 -2.81 -27.38
N THR A 273 -2.99 -2.70 -27.04
CA THR A 273 -3.54 -3.23 -25.79
C THR A 273 -3.41 -4.75 -25.73
N GLY A 274 -3.45 -5.45 -26.87
CA GLY A 274 -3.27 -6.89 -26.95
C GLY A 274 -1.89 -7.39 -26.49
N SER A 275 -0.88 -6.52 -26.49
CA SER A 275 0.46 -6.84 -25.97
C SER A 275 0.61 -6.59 -24.45
N LEU A 276 -0.37 -5.95 -23.82
CA LEU A 276 -0.45 -5.77 -22.35
C LEU A 276 -1.01 -7.01 -21.64
N PHE A 277 -0.62 -8.20 -22.04
CA PHE A 277 -0.93 -9.35 -21.22
C PHE A 277 -0.24 -9.21 -19.87
N LEU A 278 -1.03 -9.26 -18.81
CA LEU A 278 -0.56 -9.24 -17.44
C LEU A 278 0.13 -10.59 -17.13
N LYS A 279 1.27 -10.85 -17.77
CA LYS A 279 2.09 -12.01 -17.40
C LYS A 279 2.58 -11.85 -15.97
N SER A 280 2.55 -12.94 -15.21
CA SER A 280 3.36 -12.99 -14.01
C SER A 280 4.83 -12.86 -14.41
N THR A 281 5.55 -11.98 -13.73
CA THR A 281 6.99 -11.85 -13.85
C THR A 281 7.70 -12.57 -12.69
N ALA A 282 6.94 -13.32 -11.88
CA ALA A 282 7.47 -14.11 -10.77
C ALA A 282 8.29 -15.29 -11.29
N ARG A 283 9.55 -15.37 -10.86
CA ARG A 283 10.47 -16.47 -11.21
C ARG A 283 10.60 -17.49 -10.09
N PHE A 284 10.66 -17.04 -8.86
CA PHE A 284 10.91 -17.88 -7.69
C PHE A 284 9.70 -17.90 -6.78
N ILE A 285 9.18 -19.09 -6.48
CA ILE A 285 8.02 -19.29 -5.63
C ILE A 285 8.44 -20.18 -4.47
N GLY A 286 8.12 -19.77 -3.25
CA GLY A 286 8.55 -20.53 -2.08
C GLY A 286 8.04 -19.97 -0.75
N ALA A 287 8.54 -20.56 0.34
CA ALA A 287 8.21 -20.11 1.68
C ALA A 287 8.85 -18.73 1.98
N MET A 288 8.08 -17.85 2.58
CA MET A 288 8.56 -16.56 3.05
C MET A 288 9.02 -16.66 4.51
N ASP A 289 10.08 -15.94 4.84
CA ASP A 289 10.46 -15.68 6.22
C ASP A 289 9.61 -14.55 6.86
N ALA A 290 9.82 -14.29 8.15
CA ALA A 290 9.10 -13.23 8.86
C ALA A 290 9.36 -11.81 8.30
N GLY A 291 10.42 -11.61 7.53
CA GLY A 291 10.74 -10.36 6.84
C GLY A 291 10.10 -10.26 5.44
N GLY A 292 9.29 -11.23 5.03
CA GLY A 292 8.68 -11.26 3.70
C GLY A 292 9.67 -11.64 2.60
N GLN A 293 10.82 -12.26 2.92
CA GLN A 293 11.85 -12.63 1.97
C GLN A 293 11.79 -14.13 1.66
N ILE A 294 12.12 -14.49 0.43
CA ILE A 294 12.27 -15.88 0.01
C ILE A 294 13.77 -16.16 -0.14
N ARG A 295 14.34 -16.95 0.78
CA ARG A 295 15.72 -17.40 0.69
C ARG A 295 15.85 -18.46 -0.40
N GLN A 296 17.02 -18.57 -1.02
CA GLN A 296 17.22 -19.57 -2.09
C GLN A 296 16.93 -21.00 -1.63
N ALA A 297 17.25 -21.33 -0.39
CA ALA A 297 16.93 -22.64 0.20
C ALA A 297 15.42 -22.89 0.41
N GLN A 298 14.60 -21.84 0.38
CA GLN A 298 13.15 -21.89 0.55
C GLN A 298 12.39 -21.83 -0.77
N VAL A 299 13.08 -21.71 -1.90
CA VAL A 299 12.48 -21.74 -3.23
C VAL A 299 11.98 -23.16 -3.52
N TRP A 300 10.72 -23.26 -3.88
CA TRP A 300 10.07 -24.52 -4.26
C TRP A 300 10.00 -24.66 -5.77
N PHE A 301 9.69 -23.59 -6.47
CA PHE A 301 9.56 -23.55 -7.92
C PHE A 301 10.36 -22.41 -8.51
N GLU A 302 10.98 -22.67 -9.64
CA GLU A 302 11.62 -21.67 -10.49
C GLU A 302 10.94 -21.72 -11.85
N ALA A 303 10.26 -20.63 -12.20
CA ALA A 303 9.53 -20.50 -13.45
C ALA A 303 10.38 -19.76 -14.49
N ASP A 304 10.46 -20.30 -15.69
CA ASP A 304 11.03 -19.58 -16.83
C ASP A 304 9.97 -18.65 -17.42
N THR A 305 10.11 -17.36 -17.13
CA THR A 305 9.17 -16.34 -17.60
C THR A 305 9.40 -15.95 -19.07
N ASP A 306 10.57 -16.24 -19.61
CA ASP A 306 10.95 -15.89 -20.97
C ASP A 306 10.50 -16.96 -21.98
N ASN A 307 10.41 -18.20 -21.52
CA ASN A 307 9.97 -19.34 -22.31
C ASN A 307 9.02 -20.23 -21.50
N PRO A 308 7.79 -19.80 -21.23
CA PRO A 308 6.82 -20.58 -20.49
C PRO A 308 6.42 -21.80 -21.32
N SER A 309 7.18 -22.87 -21.21
CA SER A 309 6.73 -24.18 -21.65
C SER A 309 5.60 -24.57 -20.70
N GLY A 310 4.34 -24.46 -21.14
CA GLY A 310 3.18 -24.83 -20.35
C GLY A 310 3.39 -26.20 -19.72
N GLY A 311 3.53 -26.25 -18.40
CA GLY A 311 3.81 -27.46 -17.66
C GLY A 311 3.47 -27.28 -16.19
N GLU A 312 3.11 -28.39 -15.57
CA GLU A 312 2.87 -28.47 -14.14
C GLU A 312 4.18 -28.81 -13.43
N LEU A 313 4.63 -27.95 -12.53
CA LEU A 313 5.80 -28.17 -11.68
C LEU A 313 5.35 -28.81 -10.36
N HIS A 314 6.10 -29.81 -9.88
CA HIS A 314 5.76 -30.51 -8.64
C HIS A 314 6.87 -30.37 -7.60
N LYS A 315 6.49 -30.20 -6.34
CA LYS A 315 7.42 -30.13 -5.21
C LYS A 315 6.82 -30.78 -3.96
N ALA A 316 7.57 -31.63 -3.31
CA ALA A 316 7.25 -32.13 -1.98
C ALA A 316 7.87 -31.19 -0.92
N ILE A 317 7.07 -30.78 0.06
CA ILE A 317 7.48 -29.93 1.18
C ILE A 317 7.02 -30.53 2.51
N GLN A 318 7.62 -30.09 3.61
CA GLN A 318 7.19 -30.45 4.95
C GLN A 318 6.25 -29.35 5.50
N PHE A 319 5.10 -29.76 6.01
CA PHE A 319 4.12 -28.87 6.62
C PHE A 319 3.91 -29.22 8.09
N SER A 320 4.24 -28.30 8.99
CA SER A 320 4.01 -28.45 10.44
C SER A 320 3.04 -27.42 10.99
N GLY A 321 2.63 -26.45 10.20
CA GLY A 321 1.74 -25.35 10.55
C GLY A 321 1.68 -24.33 9.43
N PRO A 322 1.01 -23.18 9.63
CA PRO A 322 0.83 -22.17 8.60
C PRO A 322 2.15 -21.73 7.95
N ILE A 323 2.19 -21.72 6.61
CA ILE A 323 3.36 -21.34 5.84
C ILE A 323 2.97 -20.17 4.92
N PRO A 324 3.57 -18.98 5.09
CA PRO A 324 3.43 -17.91 4.12
C PRO A 324 4.22 -18.26 2.84
N ILE A 325 3.56 -18.13 1.70
CA ILE A 325 4.13 -18.43 0.38
C ILE A 325 4.21 -17.13 -0.40
N GLY A 326 5.36 -16.83 -0.96
CA GLY A 326 5.60 -15.63 -1.72
C GLY A 326 6.17 -15.89 -3.11
N PHE A 327 6.29 -14.78 -3.85
CA PHE A 327 6.80 -14.75 -5.21
C PHE A 327 7.93 -13.75 -5.31
N ARG A 328 9.07 -14.13 -5.83
CA ARG A 328 10.24 -13.30 -6.06
C ARG A 328 10.58 -13.29 -7.55
N GLN A 329 10.88 -12.13 -8.10
CA GLN A 329 11.07 -11.95 -9.54
C GLN A 329 12.54 -11.90 -9.95
N ILE A 330 13.43 -11.49 -9.04
CA ILE A 330 14.86 -11.36 -9.27
C ILE A 330 15.67 -12.28 -8.34
N GLU A 331 16.91 -12.52 -8.65
CA GLU A 331 17.77 -13.41 -7.85
C GLU A 331 18.11 -12.85 -6.45
N ALA A 332 18.01 -11.53 -6.26
CA ALA A 332 18.30 -10.91 -4.97
C ALA A 332 17.32 -11.38 -3.89
N GLU A 333 17.80 -12.18 -2.93
CA GLU A 333 16.99 -12.77 -1.85
C GLU A 333 16.33 -11.72 -0.95
N ARG A 334 16.94 -10.55 -0.82
CA ARG A 334 16.43 -9.43 -0.01
C ARG A 334 15.23 -8.73 -0.63
N TRP A 335 14.84 -9.07 -1.85
CA TRP A 335 13.67 -8.50 -2.49
C TRP A 335 12.41 -8.97 -1.77
N THR A 336 11.72 -8.06 -1.11
CA THR A 336 10.49 -8.35 -0.37
C THR A 336 9.34 -8.49 -1.35
N THR A 337 8.67 -9.62 -1.33
CA THR A 337 7.43 -9.82 -2.08
C THR A 337 6.24 -9.22 -1.34
N THR A 338 5.27 -8.71 -2.08
CA THR A 338 4.02 -8.15 -1.52
C THR A 338 2.82 -9.03 -1.83
N ARG A 339 2.96 -9.94 -2.76
CA ARG A 339 1.95 -10.95 -3.02
C ARG A 339 2.37 -12.24 -2.37
N PHE A 340 1.56 -12.70 -1.47
CA PHE A 340 1.79 -13.96 -0.80
C PHE A 340 0.48 -14.71 -0.61
N TYR A 341 0.63 -16.01 -0.53
CA TYR A 341 -0.44 -16.90 -0.11
C TYR A 341 -0.11 -17.42 1.28
N MET A 342 -1.14 -17.82 2.00
CA MET A 342 -1.01 -18.57 3.24
C MET A 342 -1.51 -19.98 3.00
N MET A 343 -0.66 -20.97 3.21
CA MET A 343 -1.06 -22.38 3.31
C MET A 343 -1.34 -22.69 4.76
N ASP A 344 -2.57 -23.06 5.08
CA ASP A 344 -3.02 -23.37 6.44
C ASP A 344 -4.03 -24.51 6.41
N PHE A 345 -4.43 -25.00 7.58
CA PHE A 345 -5.54 -25.94 7.71
C PHE A 345 -6.86 -25.29 7.25
N ALA A 346 -7.59 -26.00 6.40
CA ALA A 346 -8.84 -25.52 5.84
C ALA A 346 -9.94 -25.29 6.92
N ALA A 347 -9.86 -26.02 8.05
CA ALA A 347 -10.81 -25.89 9.15
C ALA A 347 -10.15 -26.25 10.51
N PRO A 348 -10.71 -25.77 11.63
CA PRO A 348 -10.27 -26.16 12.97
C PRO A 348 -10.30 -27.68 13.21
N ALA A 349 -11.24 -28.41 12.61
CA ALA A 349 -11.32 -29.87 12.69
C ALA A 349 -10.09 -30.54 12.04
N ALA A 350 -9.66 -30.07 10.86
CA ALA A 350 -8.48 -30.57 10.19
C ALA A 350 -7.22 -30.35 11.05
N ARG A 351 -7.09 -29.17 11.66
CA ARG A 351 -5.99 -28.85 12.60
C ARG A 351 -5.99 -29.78 13.83
N ASN A 352 -7.14 -30.06 14.39
CA ASN A 352 -7.25 -30.97 15.54
C ASN A 352 -6.88 -32.42 15.17
N ASN A 353 -7.30 -32.90 14.01
CA ASN A 353 -6.97 -34.23 13.51
C ASN A 353 -5.48 -34.39 13.17
N ALA A 354 -4.80 -33.30 12.89
CA ALA A 354 -3.38 -33.27 12.54
C ALA A 354 -2.43 -33.44 13.73
N ARG A 355 -2.86 -33.16 14.98
CA ARG A 355 -1.96 -33.00 16.16
C ARG A 355 -0.92 -34.10 16.36
N ASN A 356 -1.25 -35.34 16.09
CA ASN A 356 -0.34 -36.50 16.24
C ASN A 356 0.16 -37.05 14.92
N ARG A 357 -0.09 -36.38 13.79
CA ARG A 357 0.18 -36.84 12.45
C ARG A 357 1.16 -35.93 11.68
N LEU A 358 1.54 -34.79 12.31
CA LEU A 358 2.53 -33.85 11.78
C LEU A 358 3.97 -34.35 12.01
N PRO A 359 4.95 -33.96 11.17
CA PRO A 359 4.77 -33.12 9.97
C PRO A 359 4.09 -33.87 8.82
N TYR A 360 3.33 -33.16 8.01
CA TYR A 360 2.82 -33.68 6.76
C TYR A 360 3.87 -33.51 5.64
N THR A 361 3.99 -34.51 4.77
CA THR A 361 4.65 -34.36 3.47
C THR A 361 3.57 -33.93 2.47
N VAL A 362 3.67 -32.72 1.96
CA VAL A 362 2.68 -32.12 1.05
C VAL A 362 3.30 -32.05 -0.34
N LYS A 363 2.65 -32.65 -1.33
CA LYS A 363 3.01 -32.48 -2.74
C LYS A 363 2.23 -31.32 -3.31
N LEU A 364 2.94 -30.26 -3.65
CA LEU A 364 2.42 -29.08 -4.31
C LEU A 364 2.58 -29.21 -5.82
N ALA A 365 1.61 -28.67 -6.54
CA ALA A 365 1.69 -28.41 -7.96
C ALA A 365 1.61 -26.91 -8.23
N PHE A 366 2.41 -26.44 -9.17
CA PHE A 366 2.33 -25.10 -9.71
C PHE A 366 2.17 -25.18 -11.22
N THR A 367 1.02 -24.70 -11.70
CA THR A 367 0.71 -24.65 -13.12
C THR A 367 1.02 -23.26 -13.63
N VAL A 368 1.99 -23.16 -14.53
CA VAL A 368 2.27 -21.91 -15.26
C VAL A 368 1.14 -21.70 -16.26
N ALA A 369 0.44 -20.57 -16.18
CA ALA A 369 -0.65 -20.27 -17.10
C ALA A 369 -0.12 -20.17 -18.54
N ASP A 370 -0.60 -21.02 -19.43
CA ASP A 370 -0.34 -20.89 -20.86
C ASP A 370 -1.22 -19.79 -21.43
N LEU A 371 -0.58 -18.73 -21.92
CA LEU A 371 -1.24 -17.53 -22.45
C LEU A 371 -1.83 -17.73 -23.85
N ALA A 372 -1.47 -18.82 -24.51
CA ALA A 372 -1.93 -19.09 -25.87
C ALA A 372 -3.41 -19.49 -25.92
N ASP A 373 -3.95 -20.06 -24.85
CA ASP A 373 -5.29 -20.68 -24.83
C ASP A 373 -6.38 -19.87 -24.12
N ALA A 374 -6.11 -18.65 -23.64
CA ALA A 374 -7.07 -17.91 -22.85
C ALA A 374 -7.27 -16.44 -23.26
N PRO A 375 -7.94 -16.16 -24.39
CA PRO A 375 -8.16 -14.78 -24.83
C PRO A 375 -9.10 -13.95 -23.92
N ASN A 376 -9.74 -14.55 -22.92
CA ASN A 376 -10.72 -13.88 -22.03
C ASN A 376 -10.45 -14.04 -20.53
N ALA A 377 -9.30 -14.49 -20.13
CA ALA A 377 -9.04 -14.76 -18.70
C ALA A 377 -8.32 -13.59 -18.02
N ALA A 378 -9.05 -12.53 -17.71
CA ALA A 378 -8.57 -11.40 -16.89
C ALA A 378 -8.20 -11.76 -15.44
N SER A 379 -8.26 -13.03 -15.05
CA SER A 379 -8.04 -13.50 -13.68
C SER A 379 -7.02 -14.64 -13.50
N ARG A 380 -6.27 -15.04 -14.54
CA ARG A 380 -5.32 -16.16 -14.46
C ARG A 380 -3.86 -15.77 -14.63
N ASP A 381 -3.50 -14.63 -14.12
CA ASP A 381 -2.24 -13.96 -14.44
C ASP A 381 -0.96 -14.57 -13.83
N GLU A 382 -1.04 -15.51 -12.89
CA GLU A 382 0.10 -15.85 -12.03
C GLU A 382 0.40 -17.34 -11.91
N GLY A 383 -0.35 -18.17 -12.59
CA GLY A 383 -0.30 -19.61 -12.36
C GLY A 383 -1.14 -20.02 -11.14
N GLU A 384 -1.46 -21.29 -11.07
CA GLU A 384 -2.27 -21.87 -10.00
C GLU A 384 -1.39 -22.74 -9.11
N LEU A 385 -1.38 -22.45 -7.81
CA LEU A 385 -0.72 -23.25 -6.80
C LEU A 385 -1.75 -24.14 -6.12
N ALA A 386 -1.56 -25.47 -6.19
CA ALA A 386 -2.50 -26.44 -5.66
C ALA A 386 -1.83 -27.47 -4.74
N VAL A 387 -2.61 -28.00 -3.80
CA VAL A 387 -2.22 -29.15 -2.96
C VAL A 387 -2.75 -30.41 -3.64
N ASN A 388 -1.83 -31.27 -4.14
CA ASN A 388 -2.21 -32.49 -4.84
C ASN A 388 -2.33 -33.69 -3.91
N GLU A 389 -1.35 -33.91 -3.05
CA GLU A 389 -1.31 -35.05 -2.15
C GLU A 389 -0.78 -34.61 -0.78
N ILE A 390 -1.29 -35.25 0.26
CA ILE A 390 -0.80 -35.09 1.64
C ILE A 390 -0.59 -36.47 2.24
N GLU A 391 0.58 -36.64 2.85
CA GLU A 391 0.97 -37.86 3.57
C GLU A 391 1.37 -37.47 5.01
N ALA A 392 0.84 -38.20 5.99
CA ALA A 392 1.19 -37.99 7.39
C ALA A 392 2.56 -38.60 7.69
N VAL A 393 3.14 -38.27 8.85
CA VAL A 393 4.46 -38.78 9.30
C VAL A 393 4.55 -40.30 9.34
N ASP A 394 3.44 -40.98 9.54
CA ASP A 394 3.33 -42.46 9.55
C ASP A 394 3.11 -43.07 8.16
N GLY A 395 3.16 -42.29 7.09
CA GLY A 395 2.90 -42.70 5.72
C GLY A 395 1.43 -42.86 5.35
N THR A 396 0.50 -42.50 6.24
CA THR A 396 -0.93 -42.62 5.91
C THR A 396 -1.40 -41.39 5.08
N PRO A 397 -2.24 -41.62 4.05
CA PRO A 397 -2.75 -40.53 3.25
C PRO A 397 -3.70 -39.66 4.04
N VAL A 398 -3.67 -38.35 3.76
CA VAL A 398 -4.54 -37.32 4.32
C VAL A 398 -5.31 -36.66 3.18
N ASN A 399 -6.53 -36.22 3.45
CA ASN A 399 -7.33 -35.58 2.42
C ASN A 399 -6.67 -34.24 2.01
N PRO A 400 -6.35 -34.00 0.73
CA PRO A 400 -5.78 -32.73 0.27
C PRO A 400 -6.61 -31.51 0.64
N ARG A 401 -7.94 -31.66 0.80
CA ARG A 401 -8.83 -30.59 1.25
C ARG A 401 -8.68 -30.20 2.72
N ASP A 402 -7.90 -30.91 3.50
CA ASP A 402 -7.59 -30.53 4.88
C ASP A 402 -6.62 -29.36 4.97
N LEU A 403 -5.90 -29.07 3.88
CA LEU A 403 -5.11 -27.85 3.71
C LEU A 403 -5.72 -26.98 2.61
N GLU A 404 -5.59 -25.67 2.78
CA GLU A 404 -5.96 -24.70 1.76
C GLU A 404 -4.84 -23.68 1.56
N ILE A 405 -4.77 -23.16 0.34
CA ILE A 405 -3.87 -22.04 -0.02
C ILE A 405 -4.77 -20.85 -0.31
N ARG A 406 -4.66 -19.82 0.53
CA ARG A 406 -5.45 -18.59 0.41
C ARG A 406 -4.57 -17.41 0.08
N LEU A 407 -5.00 -16.54 -0.84
CA LEU A 407 -4.36 -15.25 -1.04
C LEU A 407 -4.52 -14.42 0.24
N GLN A 408 -3.40 -13.99 0.80
CA GLN A 408 -3.35 -13.16 1.99
C GLN A 408 -2.51 -11.92 1.70
N THR A 409 -3.18 -10.79 1.53
CA THR A 409 -2.56 -9.50 1.23
C THR A 409 -2.33 -8.64 2.47
N LEU A 410 -2.96 -9.00 3.59
CA LEU A 410 -2.82 -8.33 4.88
C LEU A 410 -2.47 -9.34 5.97
N PRO A 411 -1.71 -8.97 7.00
CA PRO A 411 -1.53 -9.81 8.18
C PRO A 411 -2.89 -10.23 8.76
N ALA A 412 -3.05 -11.52 9.06
CA ALA A 412 -4.34 -12.12 9.42
C ALA A 412 -5.00 -11.44 10.64
N ASP A 413 -4.21 -10.86 11.54
CA ASP A 413 -4.67 -10.35 12.83
C ASP A 413 -4.81 -8.82 12.89
N GLU A 414 -4.40 -8.09 11.85
CA GLU A 414 -4.32 -6.62 11.95
C GLU A 414 -5.45 -5.90 11.24
N GLY A 415 -5.97 -6.43 10.15
CA GLY A 415 -6.90 -5.71 9.30
C GLY A 415 -6.32 -4.38 8.77
N TYR A 416 -7.02 -3.75 7.84
CA TYR A 416 -6.63 -2.45 7.35
C TYR A 416 -6.97 -1.36 8.39
N TRP A 417 -5.99 -0.53 8.75
CA TRP A 417 -6.13 0.43 9.87
C TRP A 417 -7.28 1.44 9.70
N LEU A 418 -7.62 1.84 8.46
CA LEU A 418 -8.78 2.70 8.19
C LEU A 418 -10.12 2.01 8.49
N ASP A 419 -10.15 0.68 8.45
CA ASP A 419 -11.36 -0.12 8.72
C ASP A 419 -11.44 -0.51 10.19
N THR A 420 -10.33 -0.72 10.83
CA THR A 420 -10.27 -1.11 12.24
C THR A 420 -10.17 0.07 13.20
N GLY A 421 -9.57 1.16 12.76
CA GLY A 421 -9.24 2.32 13.59
C GLY A 421 -8.16 2.03 14.65
N VAL A 422 -7.38 0.96 14.44
CA VAL A 422 -6.36 0.52 15.40
C VAL A 422 -5.01 1.10 15.05
N PHE A 423 -4.38 1.72 16.04
CA PHE A 423 -3.04 2.29 15.97
C PHE A 423 -2.10 1.61 16.97
N ASN A 424 -0.82 1.61 16.67
CA ASN A 424 0.20 1.23 17.62
C ASN A 424 0.46 2.41 18.58
N ILE A 425 0.46 2.12 19.87
CA ILE A 425 0.73 3.14 20.89
C ILE A 425 2.18 3.01 21.29
N LEU A 426 2.98 4.01 20.90
CA LEU A 426 4.44 4.05 21.08
C LEU A 426 4.84 4.53 22.48
#